data_2f7b7d4e41e1417ccbd421918da623cd
#
_entry.id   2f7b7d4e41e1417ccbd421918da623cd
#
_cell.length_a   1.000
_cell.length_b   1.000
_cell.length_c   1.000
_cell.angle_alpha   90.00
_cell.angle_beta   90.00
_cell.angle_gamma   90.00
#
_symmetry.space_group_name_H-M   'P 1'
#
loop_
_entity.id
_entity.type
_entity.pdbx_description
1 polymer ?
#
loop_
_entity_poly.entity_id
_entity_poly.type
_entity_poly.pdbx_seq_one_letter_code
_entity_poly.pdbx_strand_id
1 'polypeptide(L)'
;MNLKEQIFVRMSCRDYSDDEIDMDLIHDFMSGVRALDDSLRYDYEILNASEVNILTRWSAPYYLAINCEKGEFYLENAGFVFQQLSLYLQGLGIGSCWVGMASPKKKSEGFVIAMAFGKSENMTRDLNGFKRKSLLEISDREDERLIPAQLAPSAINSQPWYFRHTEDGFDVYQKKQNLIKRQVLKKWNPIDIGIALAHMYVSNEESFEFHKKASFEEIKGFAYTGSIKI
;
A
#
# COMPACT_ATOMS: atom_id res chain seq x y z
N MET A 1 2.48 17.72 8.19
CA MET A 1 1.16 17.03 8.06
C MET A 1 1.22 15.72 8.81
N ASN A 2 0.16 15.34 9.55
CA ASN A 2 0.13 14.08 10.29
C ASN A 2 -0.46 12.98 9.42
N LEU A 3 0.39 12.10 8.85
CA LEU A 3 -0.05 11.00 8.00
C LEU A 3 -0.84 9.92 8.79
N LYS A 4 -0.56 9.77 10.09
CA LYS A 4 -1.24 8.80 10.95
C LYS A 4 -2.75 9.05 11.01
N GLU A 5 -3.18 10.31 11.07
CA GLU A 5 -4.61 10.66 11.08
C GLU A 5 -5.32 10.23 9.80
N GLN A 6 -4.62 10.25 8.67
CA GLN A 6 -5.20 9.88 7.38
C GLN A 6 -5.53 8.38 7.28
N ILE A 7 -4.88 7.53 8.06
CA ILE A 7 -5.18 6.08 8.14
C ILE A 7 -6.64 5.85 8.51
N PHE A 8 -7.18 6.65 9.42
CA PHE A 8 -8.50 6.45 10.01
C PHE A 8 -9.65 7.01 9.17
N VAL A 9 -9.35 7.83 8.17
CA VAL A 9 -10.37 8.49 7.34
C VAL A 9 -10.26 8.15 5.85
N ARG A 10 -9.10 7.66 5.39
CA ARG A 10 -8.83 7.43 3.96
C ARG A 10 -9.79 6.44 3.30
N MET A 11 -10.11 6.71 2.06
CA MET A 11 -10.79 5.74 1.21
C MET A 11 -10.15 5.68 -0.19
N SER A 12 -10.38 4.58 -0.92
CA SER A 12 -10.01 4.49 -2.34
C SER A 12 -11.00 5.31 -3.16
N CYS A 13 -10.53 6.45 -3.66
CA CYS A 13 -11.33 7.37 -4.46
C CYS A 13 -11.45 6.87 -5.90
N ARG A 14 -12.63 7.03 -6.51
CA ARG A 14 -12.92 6.62 -7.90
C ARG A 14 -13.78 7.64 -8.62
N ASP A 15 -13.98 8.78 -8.00
CA ASP A 15 -14.72 9.92 -8.53
C ASP A 15 -13.84 11.16 -8.35
N TYR A 16 -13.50 11.81 -9.45
CA TYR A 16 -12.52 12.89 -9.48
C TYR A 16 -13.07 14.07 -10.29
N SER A 17 -12.70 15.29 -9.88
CA SER A 17 -12.87 16.49 -10.70
C SER A 17 -11.69 16.67 -11.66
N ASP A 18 -11.87 17.54 -12.64
CA ASP A 18 -10.80 17.91 -13.59
C ASP A 18 -9.90 19.05 -13.06
N ASP A 19 -9.99 19.38 -11.78
CA ASP A 19 -9.18 20.43 -11.16
C ASP A 19 -7.70 20.07 -11.19
N GLU A 20 -6.87 21.05 -11.49
CA GLU A 20 -5.42 20.89 -11.54
C GLU A 20 -4.83 20.63 -10.16
N ILE A 21 -3.75 19.88 -10.15
CA ILE A 21 -2.95 19.57 -8.97
C ILE A 21 -1.53 20.09 -9.20
N ASP A 22 -0.97 20.74 -8.19
CA ASP A 22 0.43 21.07 -8.16
C ASP A 22 1.27 19.79 -8.00
N MET A 23 1.96 19.39 -9.06
CA MET A 23 2.76 18.17 -9.08
C MET A 23 4.05 18.28 -8.27
N ASP A 24 4.54 19.50 -8.01
CA ASP A 24 5.73 19.71 -7.18
C ASP A 24 5.51 19.20 -5.75
N LEU A 25 4.28 19.26 -5.24
CA LEU A 25 3.91 18.66 -3.95
C LEU A 25 4.23 17.16 -3.86
N ILE A 26 4.06 16.44 -4.98
CA ILE A 26 4.38 15.00 -5.04
C ILE A 26 5.90 14.81 -5.06
N HIS A 27 6.62 15.57 -5.88
CA HIS A 27 8.06 15.46 -6.00
C HIS A 27 8.75 15.82 -4.67
N ASP A 28 8.32 16.89 -4.02
CA ASP A 28 8.85 17.35 -2.74
C ASP A 28 8.64 16.26 -1.65
N PHE A 29 7.43 15.71 -1.55
CA PHE A 29 7.15 14.63 -0.59
C PHE A 29 8.00 13.39 -0.87
N MET A 30 8.07 12.96 -2.13
CA MET A 30 8.79 11.75 -2.53
C MET A 30 10.31 11.86 -2.32
N SER A 31 10.87 13.07 -2.31
CA SER A 31 12.30 13.29 -2.03
C SER A 31 12.73 12.88 -0.62
N GLY A 32 11.81 12.85 0.34
CA GLY A 32 12.04 12.49 1.75
C GLY A 32 11.32 11.23 2.22
N VAL A 33 10.63 10.49 1.34
CA VAL A 33 9.87 9.31 1.72
C VAL A 33 10.80 8.16 2.13
N ARG A 34 10.44 7.44 3.20
CA ARG A 34 11.20 6.27 3.66
C ARG A 34 10.88 5.05 2.78
N ALA A 35 11.90 4.29 2.40
CA ALA A 35 11.74 2.97 1.79
C ALA A 35 11.67 1.87 2.87
N LEU A 36 11.11 0.71 2.50
CA LEU A 36 11.16 -0.50 3.33
C LEU A 36 12.53 -1.16 3.24
N ASP A 37 13.12 -1.11 2.05
CA ASP A 37 14.47 -1.56 1.72
C ASP A 37 15.17 -0.47 0.90
N ASP A 38 16.11 0.24 1.50
CA ASP A 38 16.86 1.34 0.89
C ASP A 38 17.84 0.87 -0.21
N SER A 39 18.11 -0.42 -0.31
CA SER A 39 18.95 -0.98 -1.37
C SER A 39 18.25 -1.06 -2.72
N LEU A 40 16.91 -1.01 -2.73
CA LEU A 40 16.08 -1.11 -3.92
C LEU A 40 15.75 0.28 -4.50
N ARG A 41 16.06 0.46 -5.77
CA ARG A 41 15.66 1.67 -6.49
C ARG A 41 14.18 1.59 -6.88
N TYR A 42 13.50 2.70 -6.68
CA TYR A 42 12.14 2.92 -7.17
C TYR A 42 12.07 4.26 -7.89
N ASP A 43 11.11 4.36 -8.80
CA ASP A 43 10.85 5.55 -9.59
C ASP A 43 9.36 5.62 -9.92
N TYR A 44 8.91 6.78 -10.38
CA TYR A 44 7.52 6.97 -10.80
C TYR A 44 7.43 7.98 -11.93
N GLU A 45 6.41 7.81 -12.75
CA GLU A 45 6.06 8.74 -13.81
C GLU A 45 4.62 9.21 -13.59
N ILE A 46 4.40 10.52 -13.65
CA ILE A 46 3.06 11.11 -13.60
C ILE A 46 2.52 11.18 -15.02
N LEU A 47 1.39 10.55 -15.26
CA LEU A 47 0.76 10.40 -16.56
C LEU A 47 -0.66 10.97 -16.54
N ASN A 48 -1.08 11.57 -17.65
CA ASN A 48 -2.47 11.91 -17.89
C ASN A 48 -3.28 10.66 -18.31
N ALA A 49 -4.60 10.72 -18.19
CA ALA A 49 -5.49 9.62 -18.58
C ALA A 49 -5.27 9.15 -20.02
N SER A 50 -4.93 10.05 -20.95
CA SER A 50 -4.67 9.74 -22.36
C SER A 50 -3.42 8.89 -22.59
N GLU A 51 -2.52 8.78 -21.62
CA GLU A 51 -1.25 8.04 -21.69
C GLU A 51 -1.34 6.65 -21.04
N VAL A 52 -2.50 6.31 -20.48
CA VAL A 52 -2.73 5.07 -19.73
C VAL A 52 -3.75 4.18 -20.41
N ASN A 53 -3.49 2.87 -20.44
CA ASN A 53 -4.49 1.86 -20.75
C ASN A 53 -5.28 1.54 -19.48
N ILE A 54 -6.59 1.77 -19.51
CA ILE A 54 -7.47 1.63 -18.34
C ILE A 54 -8.53 0.57 -18.65
N LEU A 55 -8.67 -0.43 -17.77
CA LEU A 55 -9.69 -1.48 -17.90
C LEU A 55 -10.78 -1.35 -16.81
N THR A 56 -10.78 -0.25 -16.05
CA THR A 56 -11.83 0.08 -15.08
C THR A 56 -12.98 0.83 -15.75
N ARG A 57 -14.16 0.87 -15.11
CA ARG A 57 -15.33 1.64 -15.56
C ARG A 57 -15.28 3.12 -15.20
N TRP A 58 -14.21 3.55 -14.53
CA TRP A 58 -13.93 4.91 -14.09
C TRP A 58 -12.50 5.26 -14.48
N SER A 59 -12.22 6.53 -14.61
CA SER A 59 -10.89 7.09 -14.87
C SER A 59 -10.57 8.18 -13.88
N ALA A 60 -9.30 8.57 -13.80
CA ALA A 60 -8.82 9.71 -13.05
C ALA A 60 -8.11 10.68 -14.01
N PRO A 61 -7.97 11.95 -13.66
CA PRO A 61 -7.20 12.89 -14.48
C PRO A 61 -5.72 12.50 -14.53
N TYR A 62 -5.18 11.94 -13.44
CA TYR A 62 -3.76 11.61 -13.31
C TYR A 62 -3.52 10.18 -12.80
N TYR A 63 -2.39 9.62 -13.23
CA TYR A 63 -1.91 8.30 -12.80
C TYR A 63 -0.42 8.36 -12.48
N LEU A 64 -0.03 7.75 -11.37
CA LEU A 64 1.36 7.41 -11.11
C LEU A 64 1.64 6.03 -11.69
N ALA A 65 2.57 5.93 -12.62
CA ALA A 65 3.15 4.67 -13.05
C ALA A 65 4.33 4.35 -12.14
N ILE A 66 4.17 3.37 -11.26
CA ILE A 66 5.15 3.02 -10.25
C ILE A 66 6.09 1.97 -10.80
N ASN A 67 7.39 2.26 -10.76
CA ASN A 67 8.47 1.40 -11.19
C ASN A 67 9.33 1.01 -9.98
N CYS A 68 9.83 -0.22 -9.96
CA CYS A 68 10.77 -0.66 -8.94
C CYS A 68 11.78 -1.65 -9.54
N GLU A 69 13.04 -1.52 -9.15
CA GLU A 69 14.08 -2.49 -9.52
C GLU A 69 13.75 -3.85 -8.91
N LYS A 70 13.93 -4.93 -9.67
CA LYS A 70 13.66 -6.27 -9.19
C LYS A 70 14.71 -6.69 -8.16
N GLY A 71 14.21 -7.15 -7.02
CA GLY A 71 15.02 -7.63 -5.90
C GLY A 71 14.14 -8.34 -4.89
N GLU A 72 14.69 -8.76 -3.79
CA GLU A 72 13.90 -9.25 -2.66
C GLU A 72 13.06 -8.09 -2.11
N PHE A 73 11.79 -8.31 -1.80
CA PHE A 73 10.83 -7.29 -1.30
C PHE A 73 10.50 -6.12 -2.24
N TYR A 74 10.85 -6.16 -3.54
CA TYR A 74 10.60 -5.01 -4.41
C TYR A 74 9.11 -4.64 -4.55
N LEU A 75 8.20 -5.61 -4.45
CA LEU A 75 6.75 -5.37 -4.48
C LEU A 75 6.25 -4.79 -3.16
N GLU A 76 6.75 -5.33 -2.04
CA GLU A 76 6.47 -4.80 -0.70
C GLU A 76 7.01 -3.37 -0.57
N ASN A 77 8.22 -3.11 -1.09
CA ASN A 77 8.83 -1.77 -1.10
C ASN A 77 7.97 -0.77 -1.90
N ALA A 78 7.49 -1.15 -3.09
CA ALA A 78 6.58 -0.33 -3.86
C ALA A 78 5.29 -0.01 -3.08
N GLY A 79 4.68 -1.02 -2.44
CA GLY A 79 3.50 -0.83 -1.59
C GLY A 79 3.78 0.13 -0.41
N PHE A 80 4.92 -0.05 0.25
CA PHE A 80 5.33 0.72 1.42
C PHE A 80 5.59 2.19 1.08
N VAL A 81 6.38 2.46 0.06
CA VAL A 81 6.75 3.83 -0.37
C VAL A 81 5.52 4.60 -0.83
N PHE A 82 4.76 4.03 -1.78
CA PHE A 82 3.68 4.77 -2.42
C PHE A 82 2.37 4.80 -1.59
N GLN A 83 2.25 3.98 -0.55
CA GLN A 83 1.16 4.14 0.41
C GLN A 83 1.37 5.37 1.31
N GLN A 84 2.60 5.72 1.66
CA GLN A 84 2.91 6.97 2.37
C GLN A 84 2.47 8.17 1.51
N LEU A 85 2.78 8.15 0.20
CA LEU A 85 2.28 9.17 -0.73
C LEU A 85 0.75 9.20 -0.79
N SER A 86 0.08 8.04 -0.84
CA SER A 86 -1.39 7.98 -0.83
C SER A 86 -1.99 8.63 0.42
N LEU A 87 -1.37 8.46 1.59
CA LEU A 87 -1.79 9.13 2.83
C LEU A 87 -1.50 10.64 2.79
N TYR A 88 -0.37 11.03 2.23
CA TYR A 88 -0.02 12.45 2.04
C TYR A 88 -1.02 13.17 1.13
N LEU A 89 -1.33 12.58 -0.03
CA LEU A 89 -2.34 13.10 -0.95
C LEU A 89 -3.71 13.25 -0.28
N GLN A 90 -4.12 12.25 0.50
CA GLN A 90 -5.36 12.29 1.28
C GLN A 90 -5.42 13.51 2.19
N GLY A 91 -4.33 13.83 2.88
CA GLY A 91 -4.23 15.00 3.76
C GLY A 91 -4.25 16.35 3.03
N LEU A 92 -3.92 16.37 1.73
CA LEU A 92 -3.99 17.56 0.87
C LEU A 92 -5.35 17.74 0.18
N GLY A 93 -6.31 16.87 0.42
CA GLY A 93 -7.58 16.92 -0.31
C GLY A 93 -7.48 16.32 -1.72
N ILE A 94 -6.53 15.41 -1.96
CA ILE A 94 -6.34 14.72 -3.23
C ILE A 94 -6.68 13.23 -3.03
N GLY A 95 -7.73 12.78 -3.70
CA GLY A 95 -8.16 11.38 -3.65
C GLY A 95 -7.19 10.48 -4.41
N SER A 96 -6.96 9.26 -3.93
CA SER A 96 -6.15 8.27 -4.63
C SER A 96 -6.74 6.86 -4.61
N CYS A 97 -6.34 6.03 -5.58
CA CYS A 97 -6.73 4.63 -5.67
C CYS A 97 -5.65 3.79 -6.33
N TRP A 98 -5.24 2.70 -5.71
CA TRP A 98 -4.41 1.67 -6.32
C TRP A 98 -5.17 0.98 -7.46
N VAL A 99 -4.56 0.88 -8.66
CA VAL A 99 -5.23 0.37 -9.86
C VAL A 99 -4.38 -0.70 -10.55
N GLY A 100 -4.59 -1.96 -10.17
CA GLY A 100 -3.93 -3.08 -10.82
C GLY A 100 -4.36 -3.33 -12.29
N MET A 101 -5.48 -2.72 -12.71
CA MET A 101 -6.06 -2.82 -14.06
C MET A 101 -5.73 -1.59 -14.93
N ALA A 102 -4.76 -0.77 -14.55
CA ALA A 102 -4.23 0.32 -15.34
C ALA A 102 -2.75 0.10 -15.63
N SER A 103 -2.28 0.55 -16.79
CA SER A 103 -0.86 0.50 -17.14
C SER A 103 -0.52 1.60 -18.14
N PRO A 104 0.70 2.17 -18.10
CA PRO A 104 1.17 3.08 -19.13
C PRO A 104 1.03 2.48 -20.52
N LYS A 105 0.68 3.28 -21.52
CA LYS A 105 0.73 2.87 -22.93
C LYS A 105 2.15 2.52 -23.35
N LYS A 106 3.12 3.30 -22.88
CA LYS A 106 4.55 3.03 -23.03
C LYS A 106 5.10 2.55 -21.68
N LYS A 107 5.17 1.24 -21.50
CA LYS A 107 5.67 0.64 -20.23
C LYS A 107 7.18 0.78 -20.11
N SER A 108 7.65 1.15 -18.92
CA SER A 108 9.04 0.98 -18.50
C SER A 108 9.31 -0.49 -18.12
N GLU A 109 10.57 -0.90 -18.14
CA GLU A 109 10.97 -2.27 -17.78
C GLU A 109 10.62 -2.61 -16.32
N GLY A 110 10.72 -1.64 -15.42
CA GLY A 110 10.45 -1.79 -13.97
C GLY A 110 9.00 -1.61 -13.55
N PHE A 111 8.03 -1.45 -14.48
CA PHE A 111 6.65 -1.17 -14.13
C PHE A 111 6.02 -2.22 -13.20
N VAL A 112 5.57 -1.76 -12.04
CA VAL A 112 4.92 -2.58 -10.99
C VAL A 112 3.41 -2.44 -11.02
N ILE A 113 2.88 -1.24 -10.78
CA ILE A 113 1.45 -0.96 -10.63
C ILE A 113 1.19 0.51 -10.91
N ALA A 114 -0.07 0.87 -11.18
CA ALA A 114 -0.51 2.26 -11.25
C ALA A 114 -1.29 2.66 -10.00
N MET A 115 -1.22 3.95 -9.66
CA MET A 115 -2.10 4.61 -8.70
C MET A 115 -2.78 5.80 -9.37
N ALA A 116 -4.10 5.79 -9.43
CA ALA A 116 -4.90 6.91 -9.91
C ALA A 116 -5.01 7.97 -8.82
N PHE A 117 -5.04 9.25 -9.19
CA PHE A 117 -5.25 10.35 -8.25
C PHE A 117 -5.87 11.58 -8.94
N GLY A 118 -6.47 12.44 -8.13
CA GLY A 118 -7.15 13.66 -8.57
C GLY A 118 -7.85 14.36 -7.41
N LYS A 119 -8.31 15.59 -7.62
CA LYS A 119 -9.19 16.26 -6.66
C LYS A 119 -10.50 15.51 -6.54
N SER A 120 -11.08 15.46 -5.34
CA SER A 120 -12.36 14.79 -5.10
C SER A 120 -13.03 15.34 -3.85
N GLU A 121 -14.34 15.44 -3.87
CA GLU A 121 -15.15 15.83 -2.71
C GLU A 121 -15.39 14.65 -1.75
N ASN A 122 -15.41 13.42 -2.29
CA ASN A 122 -15.72 12.20 -1.55
C ASN A 122 -14.46 11.37 -1.27
N MET A 123 -13.67 11.78 -0.29
CA MET A 123 -12.38 11.16 0.00
C MET A 123 -12.26 10.53 1.38
N THR A 124 -13.21 10.79 2.26
CA THR A 124 -13.16 10.34 3.64
C THR A 124 -14.30 9.38 3.97
N ARG A 125 -14.07 8.53 4.94
CA ARG A 125 -15.08 7.67 5.57
C ARG A 125 -14.88 7.66 7.08
N ASP A 126 -15.93 7.40 7.82
CA ASP A 126 -15.85 7.07 9.23
C ASP A 126 -15.31 5.64 9.45
N LEU A 127 -15.00 5.29 10.69
CA LEU A 127 -14.47 3.96 11.03
C LEU A 127 -15.47 2.82 10.69
N ASN A 128 -16.77 3.07 10.77
CA ASN A 128 -17.79 2.08 10.46
C ASN A 128 -17.86 1.77 8.95
N GLY A 129 -17.37 2.68 8.12
CA GLY A 129 -17.26 2.51 6.66
C GLY A 129 -16.16 1.54 6.23
N PHE A 130 -15.25 1.13 7.14
CA PHE A 130 -14.19 0.17 6.84
C PHE A 130 -14.71 -1.27 6.98
N LYS A 131 -14.83 -1.96 5.85
CA LYS A 131 -15.11 -3.40 5.84
C LYS A 131 -13.80 -4.18 5.98
N ARG A 132 -13.42 -4.52 7.20
CA ARG A 132 -12.14 -5.19 7.50
C ARG A 132 -12.36 -6.47 8.29
N LYS A 133 -11.41 -7.38 8.19
CA LYS A 133 -11.31 -8.53 9.07
C LYS A 133 -11.10 -8.06 10.51
N SER A 134 -11.54 -8.87 11.48
CA SER A 134 -11.23 -8.64 12.88
C SER A 134 -9.71 -8.77 13.15
N LEU A 135 -9.25 -8.26 14.28
CA LEU A 135 -7.85 -8.44 14.69
C LEU A 135 -7.47 -9.90 14.82
N LEU A 136 -8.35 -10.76 15.34
CA LEU A 136 -8.14 -12.23 15.45
C LEU A 136 -8.07 -12.94 14.09
N GLU A 137 -8.62 -12.38 13.02
CA GLU A 137 -8.48 -12.94 11.67
C GLU A 137 -7.16 -12.58 11.00
N ILE A 138 -6.49 -11.54 11.49
CA ILE A 138 -5.22 -11.04 10.96
C ILE A 138 -4.04 -11.21 11.91
N SER A 139 -4.25 -11.76 13.12
CA SER A 139 -3.17 -12.04 14.07
C SER A 139 -3.53 -13.23 15.01
N ASP A 140 -2.53 -13.68 15.75
CA ASP A 140 -2.66 -14.78 16.73
C ASP A 140 -3.37 -14.37 18.03
N ARG A 141 -3.50 -13.08 18.30
CA ARG A 141 -4.27 -12.50 19.41
C ARG A 141 -4.68 -11.06 19.09
N GLU A 142 -5.68 -10.54 19.81
CA GLU A 142 -6.08 -9.15 19.68
C GLU A 142 -5.00 -8.21 20.18
N ASP A 143 -4.66 -7.22 19.37
CA ASP A 143 -3.70 -6.17 19.71
C ASP A 143 -4.05 -4.89 18.95
N GLU A 144 -4.38 -3.81 19.68
CA GLU A 144 -4.76 -2.53 19.10
C GLU A 144 -3.65 -1.88 18.29
N ARG A 145 -2.37 -2.23 18.53
CA ARG A 145 -1.23 -1.76 17.71
C ARG A 145 -1.38 -2.18 16.24
N LEU A 146 -2.18 -3.21 15.94
CA LEU A 146 -2.45 -3.69 14.57
C LEU A 146 -3.62 -2.97 13.88
N ILE A 147 -4.34 -2.07 14.56
CA ILE A 147 -5.44 -1.30 13.95
C ILE A 147 -4.98 -0.56 12.67
N PRO A 148 -3.81 0.10 12.62
CA PRO A 148 -3.33 0.72 11.39
C PRO A 148 -3.22 -0.24 10.20
N ALA A 149 -2.64 -1.43 10.42
CA ALA A 149 -2.56 -2.46 9.39
C ALA A 149 -3.94 -3.01 9.00
N GLN A 150 -4.84 -3.22 9.98
CA GLN A 150 -6.22 -3.65 9.74
C GLN A 150 -6.95 -2.69 8.79
N LEU A 151 -6.75 -1.37 8.93
CA LEU A 151 -7.40 -0.34 8.11
C LEU A 151 -6.77 -0.17 6.73
N ALA A 152 -5.62 -0.77 6.48
CA ALA A 152 -4.91 -0.66 5.20
C ALA A 152 -5.77 -1.14 4.00
N PRO A 153 -5.64 -0.51 2.82
CA PRO A 153 -6.31 -1.00 1.61
C PRO A 153 -5.59 -2.22 1.05
N SER A 154 -6.32 -3.05 0.31
CA SER A 154 -5.76 -4.17 -0.43
C SER A 154 -6.55 -4.48 -1.69
N ALA A 155 -5.93 -5.16 -2.65
CA ALA A 155 -6.55 -5.61 -3.87
C ALA A 155 -7.80 -6.44 -3.57
N ILE A 156 -8.94 -6.05 -4.13
CA ILE A 156 -10.28 -6.63 -3.89
C ILE A 156 -10.62 -6.82 -2.40
N ASN A 157 -10.04 -6.00 -1.52
CA ASN A 157 -10.16 -6.07 -0.05
C ASN A 157 -9.75 -7.46 0.52
N SER A 158 -8.73 -8.08 -0.06
CA SER A 158 -8.28 -9.43 0.29
C SER A 158 -7.63 -9.51 1.67
N GLN A 159 -6.99 -8.42 2.11
CA GLN A 159 -6.30 -8.32 3.40
C GLN A 159 -5.40 -9.55 3.63
N PRO A 160 -4.32 -9.72 2.84
CA PRO A 160 -3.56 -10.94 2.79
C PRO A 160 -2.54 -11.10 3.93
N TRP A 161 -2.42 -10.12 4.79
CA TRP A 161 -1.48 -10.09 5.91
C TRP A 161 -1.97 -10.89 7.11
N TYR A 162 -1.00 -11.42 7.87
CA TYR A 162 -1.21 -12.02 9.16
C TYR A 162 0.01 -11.70 10.05
N PHE A 163 -0.24 -11.25 11.26
CA PHE A 163 0.77 -10.81 12.21
C PHE A 163 0.84 -11.79 13.38
N ARG A 164 2.03 -12.27 13.67
CA ARG A 164 2.29 -13.09 14.85
C ARG A 164 3.14 -12.29 15.83
N HIS A 165 2.70 -12.25 17.06
CA HIS A 165 3.43 -11.55 18.12
C HIS A 165 4.82 -12.13 18.37
N THR A 166 5.76 -11.25 18.60
CA THR A 166 7.11 -11.53 19.08
C THR A 166 7.36 -10.72 20.35
N GLU A 167 8.55 -10.80 20.93
CA GLU A 167 8.91 -10.08 22.15
C GLU A 167 8.86 -8.55 21.94
N ASP A 168 9.31 -8.05 20.78
CA ASP A 168 9.48 -6.63 20.48
C ASP A 168 8.64 -6.12 19.29
N GLY A 169 7.75 -6.95 18.76
CA GLY A 169 6.90 -6.56 17.62
C GLY A 169 6.13 -7.72 17.01
N PHE A 170 6.26 -7.92 15.70
CA PHE A 170 5.48 -8.93 14.98
C PHE A 170 6.28 -9.59 13.85
N ASP A 171 6.12 -10.89 13.71
CA ASP A 171 6.43 -11.59 12.47
C ASP A 171 5.27 -11.41 11.47
N VAL A 172 5.58 -11.08 10.25
CA VAL A 172 4.64 -10.73 9.19
C VAL A 172 4.57 -11.85 8.17
N TYR A 173 3.36 -12.31 7.91
CA TYR A 173 3.10 -13.40 6.98
C TYR A 173 2.10 -13.00 5.91
N GLN A 174 2.28 -13.55 4.72
CA GLN A 174 1.33 -13.46 3.62
C GLN A 174 0.49 -14.73 3.56
N LYS A 175 -0.84 -14.60 3.57
CA LYS A 175 -1.77 -15.72 3.40
C LYS A 175 -1.62 -16.35 2.02
N LYS A 176 -1.33 -17.66 1.97
CA LYS A 176 -1.30 -18.43 0.71
C LYS A 176 -2.71 -18.55 0.15
N GLN A 177 -2.87 -18.22 -1.12
CA GLN A 177 -4.15 -18.27 -1.80
C GLN A 177 -4.37 -19.63 -2.47
N ASN A 178 -5.64 -20.03 -2.65
CA ASN A 178 -5.97 -21.16 -3.49
C ASN A 178 -5.53 -20.92 -4.96
N LEU A 179 -5.46 -21.99 -5.77
CA LEU A 179 -4.89 -21.95 -7.11
C LEU A 179 -5.50 -20.86 -8.02
N ILE A 180 -6.82 -20.64 -7.97
CA ILE A 180 -7.53 -19.67 -8.80
C ILE A 180 -7.21 -18.22 -8.36
N LYS A 181 -7.36 -17.92 -7.08
CA LYS A 181 -7.05 -16.59 -6.53
C LYS A 181 -5.56 -16.28 -6.59
N ARG A 182 -4.70 -17.29 -6.50
CA ARG A 182 -3.25 -17.15 -6.58
C ARG A 182 -2.82 -16.56 -7.92
N GLN A 183 -3.40 -16.98 -9.05
CA GLN A 183 -3.04 -16.43 -10.36
C GLN A 183 -3.34 -14.92 -10.45
N VAL A 184 -4.46 -14.47 -9.88
CA VAL A 184 -4.87 -13.07 -9.91
C VAL A 184 -4.11 -12.21 -8.89
N LEU A 185 -3.93 -12.71 -7.67
CA LEU A 185 -3.41 -11.93 -6.53
C LEU A 185 -1.90 -12.09 -6.30
N LYS A 186 -1.23 -13.01 -7.00
CA LYS A 186 0.21 -13.31 -6.79
C LYS A 186 1.11 -12.06 -6.85
N LYS A 187 0.82 -11.15 -7.77
CA LYS A 187 1.57 -9.90 -7.92
C LYS A 187 1.14 -8.85 -6.91
N TRP A 188 -0.14 -8.80 -6.51
CA TRP A 188 -0.68 -7.70 -5.71
C TRP A 188 -0.59 -7.95 -4.20
N ASN A 189 -0.66 -9.22 -3.75
CA ASN A 189 -0.55 -9.51 -2.32
C ASN A 189 0.75 -9.00 -1.67
N PRO A 190 1.95 -9.12 -2.28
CA PRO A 190 3.15 -8.51 -1.71
C PRO A 190 3.06 -6.98 -1.63
N ILE A 191 2.49 -6.31 -2.64
CA ILE A 191 2.22 -4.87 -2.60
C ILE A 191 1.28 -4.54 -1.42
N ASP A 192 0.21 -5.33 -1.25
CA ASP A 192 -0.74 -5.17 -0.14
C ASP A 192 -0.05 -5.34 1.24
N ILE A 193 0.92 -6.25 1.36
CA ILE A 193 1.76 -6.36 2.58
C ILE A 193 2.53 -5.07 2.81
N GLY A 194 3.21 -4.54 1.78
CA GLY A 194 3.93 -3.27 1.87
C GLY A 194 3.02 -2.10 2.27
N ILE A 195 1.80 -2.06 1.74
CA ILE A 195 0.79 -1.07 2.12
C ILE A 195 0.42 -1.17 3.62
N ALA A 196 0.23 -2.39 4.13
CA ALA A 196 -0.04 -2.59 5.56
C ALA A 196 1.16 -2.20 6.44
N LEU A 197 2.38 -2.53 6.01
CA LEU A 197 3.61 -2.13 6.69
C LEU A 197 3.81 -0.61 6.69
N ALA A 198 3.42 0.11 5.63
CA ALA A 198 3.45 1.58 5.60
C ALA A 198 2.52 2.18 6.68
N HIS A 199 1.34 1.60 6.88
CA HIS A 199 0.44 2.02 7.95
C HIS A 199 1.03 1.77 9.34
N MET A 200 1.72 0.64 9.53
CA MET A 200 2.43 0.34 10.77
C MET A 200 3.59 1.32 11.01
N TYR A 201 4.36 1.61 9.97
CA TYR A 201 5.45 2.60 10.00
C TYR A 201 4.93 3.98 10.38
N VAL A 202 3.98 4.53 9.64
CA VAL A 202 3.42 5.87 9.87
C VAL A 202 2.81 6.03 11.28
N SER A 203 2.41 4.93 11.89
CA SER A 203 1.89 4.92 13.27
C SER A 203 2.98 4.81 14.34
N ASN A 204 4.21 4.42 13.96
CA ASN A 204 5.32 4.10 14.86
C ASN A 204 6.67 4.54 14.28
N GLU A 205 6.76 5.74 13.68
CA GLU A 205 7.91 6.19 12.88
C GLU A 205 9.26 6.06 13.60
N GLU A 206 9.31 6.36 14.90
CA GLU A 206 10.55 6.36 15.69
C GLU A 206 11.07 4.96 16.02
N SER A 207 10.17 3.97 16.15
CA SER A 207 10.52 2.61 16.59
C SER A 207 10.43 1.56 15.49
N PHE A 208 9.83 1.89 14.33
CA PHE A 208 9.63 0.93 13.26
C PHE A 208 10.94 0.50 12.61
N GLU A 209 11.21 -0.79 12.70
CA GLU A 209 12.29 -1.46 11.97
C GLU A 209 11.74 -2.69 11.23
N PHE A 210 12.09 -2.86 9.96
CA PHE A 210 11.78 -4.05 9.18
C PHE A 210 13.05 -4.87 8.95
N HIS A 211 12.96 -6.18 9.18
CA HIS A 211 14.09 -7.08 8.98
C HIS A 211 13.62 -8.50 8.64
N LYS A 212 14.52 -9.30 8.11
CA LYS A 212 14.29 -10.73 7.87
C LYS A 212 15.03 -11.57 8.91
N LYS A 213 14.32 -12.47 9.58
CA LYS A 213 14.94 -13.42 10.53
C LYS A 213 15.48 -14.64 9.78
N ALA A 214 16.59 -15.18 10.27
CA ALA A 214 17.15 -16.44 9.76
C ALA A 214 16.26 -17.66 10.15
N SER A 215 15.55 -17.58 11.26
CA SER A 215 14.58 -18.60 11.70
C SER A 215 13.28 -17.96 12.14
N PHE A 216 12.19 -18.54 11.75
CA PHE A 216 10.82 -18.09 12.05
C PHE A 216 9.91 -19.31 12.20
N GLU A 217 8.77 -19.14 12.85
CA GLU A 217 7.81 -20.22 12.95
C GLU A 217 7.06 -20.43 11.61
N GLU A 218 7.02 -21.67 11.13
CA GLU A 218 6.21 -22.03 9.97
C GLU A 218 4.73 -22.13 10.34
N ILE A 219 3.89 -21.32 9.68
CA ILE A 219 2.44 -21.34 9.86
C ILE A 219 1.79 -21.96 8.62
N LYS A 220 1.03 -23.05 8.80
CA LYS A 220 0.32 -23.72 7.70
C LYS A 220 -0.63 -22.75 6.99
N GLY A 221 -0.48 -22.63 5.68
CA GLY A 221 -1.31 -21.73 4.86
C GLY A 221 -0.78 -20.31 4.73
N PHE A 222 0.37 -20.01 5.34
CA PHE A 222 1.02 -18.70 5.26
C PHE A 222 2.45 -18.83 4.74
N ALA A 223 2.99 -17.72 4.23
CA ALA A 223 4.38 -17.57 3.86
C ALA A 223 4.96 -16.41 4.69
N TYR A 224 6.06 -16.63 5.36
CA TYR A 224 6.77 -15.58 6.10
C TYR A 224 7.31 -14.54 5.12
N THR A 225 7.08 -13.26 5.44
CA THR A 225 7.59 -12.12 4.67
C THR A 225 8.78 -11.48 5.38
N GLY A 226 8.65 -11.15 6.64
CA GLY A 226 9.67 -10.49 7.44
C GLY A 226 9.15 -10.23 8.85
N SER A 227 9.89 -9.46 9.62
CA SER A 227 9.51 -9.07 10.99
C SER A 227 9.58 -7.56 11.14
N ILE A 228 8.71 -7.03 11.97
CA ILE A 228 8.75 -5.63 12.37
C ILE A 228 8.94 -5.52 13.88
N LYS A 229 9.75 -4.55 14.28
CA LYS A 229 9.87 -4.05 15.64
C LYS A 229 9.13 -2.72 15.73
N ILE A 230 8.35 -2.54 16.79
CA ILE A 230 7.58 -1.31 17.05
C ILE A 230 7.39 -1.06 18.54
#